data_315f30ea7cd219e4f238cb8b43e1a12c
#
_entry.id   315f30ea7cd219e4f238cb8b43e1a12c
#
_cell.length_a   1.000
_cell.length_b   1.000
_cell.length_c   1.000
_cell.angle_alpha   90.00
_cell.angle_beta   90.00
_cell.angle_gamma   90.00
#
_symmetry.space_group_name_H-M   'P 1'
#
loop_
_entity.id
_entity.type
_entity.pdbx_description
1 polymer ?
#
loop_
_entity_poly.entity_id
_entity_poly.type
_entity_poly.pdbx_seq_one_letter_code
_entity_poly.pdbx_strand_id
1 'polypeptide(L)'
;MYRNYTTILEYLWLDGTGNRRSKTRIVKYDILKVDEIPIWNCDGSSTGQADSDGNTEVILVPSKYFFNPLINNNAVNCNSFIVLCETFDINMVPLPSNHREKAVKIFNKGLHEEPWFGIEQ
;
A
#
# COMPACT_ATOMS: atom_id res chain seq x y z
N MET A 1 -1.67 30.40 -5.43
CA MET A 1 -1.41 30.32 -3.96
C MET A 1 -1.18 28.86 -3.63
N TYR A 2 0.05 28.46 -3.31
CA TYR A 2 0.35 27.11 -2.84
C TYR A 2 -0.32 26.94 -1.48
N ARG A 3 -1.37 26.13 -1.41
CA ARG A 3 -1.93 25.73 -0.12
C ARG A 3 -0.86 24.85 0.54
N ASN A 4 -0.42 25.23 1.73
CA ASN A 4 0.43 24.39 2.57
C ASN A 4 -0.38 23.17 3.01
N TYR A 5 -0.47 22.17 2.13
CA TYR A 5 -1.19 20.95 2.40
C TYR A 5 -0.23 19.92 3.04
N THR A 6 -0.71 19.19 4.01
CA THR A 6 0.05 18.09 4.63
C THR A 6 -0.77 16.82 4.56
N THR A 7 -0.20 15.77 3.98
CA THR A 7 -0.84 14.45 3.96
C THR A 7 0.05 13.44 4.67
N ILE A 8 -0.54 12.76 5.65
CA ILE A 8 0.09 11.65 6.39
C ILE A 8 -0.31 10.35 5.70
N LEU A 9 0.66 9.57 5.27
CA LEU A 9 0.47 8.32 4.55
C LEU A 9 1.02 7.16 5.39
N GLU A 10 0.14 6.31 5.91
CA GLU A 10 0.51 5.07 6.57
C GLU A 10 0.44 3.92 5.58
N TYR A 11 1.59 3.48 5.10
CA TYR A 11 1.73 2.36 4.17
C TYR A 11 1.54 1.07 4.94
N LEU A 12 0.59 0.26 4.51
CA LEU A 12 0.23 -1.02 5.10
C LEU A 12 0.45 -2.14 4.09
N TRP A 13 1.16 -3.19 4.47
CA TRP A 13 1.39 -4.38 3.64
C TRP A 13 1.37 -5.65 4.48
N LEU A 14 1.30 -6.80 3.81
CA LEU A 14 1.44 -8.11 4.44
C LEU A 14 2.87 -8.61 4.30
N ASP A 15 3.45 -9.09 5.40
CA ASP A 15 4.79 -9.67 5.40
C ASP A 15 4.81 -11.12 4.88
N GLY A 16 5.96 -11.77 4.92
CA GLY A 16 6.14 -13.13 4.41
C GLY A 16 5.33 -14.21 5.15
N THR A 17 4.82 -13.91 6.34
CA THR A 17 3.98 -14.81 7.15
C THR A 17 2.50 -14.37 7.21
N GLY A 18 2.13 -13.34 6.44
CA GLY A 18 0.76 -12.80 6.40
C GLY A 18 0.45 -11.81 7.52
N ASN A 19 1.43 -11.40 8.32
CA ASN A 19 1.23 -10.37 9.32
C ASN A 19 1.23 -8.98 8.69
N ARG A 20 0.45 -8.08 9.29
CA ARG A 20 0.39 -6.68 8.87
C ARG A 20 1.62 -5.92 9.34
N ARG A 21 2.20 -5.15 8.41
CA ARG A 21 3.30 -4.22 8.66
C ARG A 21 2.91 -2.84 8.19
N SER A 22 3.40 -1.81 8.85
CA SER A 22 3.18 -0.44 8.43
C SER A 22 4.38 0.45 8.64
N LYS A 23 4.44 1.53 7.89
CA LYS A 23 5.37 2.64 8.08
C LYS A 23 4.75 3.92 7.54
N THR A 24 5.11 5.04 8.11
CA THR A 24 4.46 6.32 7.83
C THR A 24 5.42 7.31 7.18
N ARG A 25 4.93 8.06 6.21
CA ARG A 25 5.60 9.24 5.66
C ARG A 25 4.63 10.42 5.54
N ILE A 26 5.20 11.61 5.43
CA ILE A 26 4.45 12.85 5.22
C ILE A 26 4.82 13.42 3.85
N VAL A 27 3.81 13.82 3.09
CA VAL A 27 3.97 14.57 1.84
C VAL A 27 3.34 15.96 1.98
N LYS A 28 3.82 16.93 1.20
CA LYS A 28 3.38 18.34 1.28
C LYS A 28 2.41 18.72 0.17
N TYR A 29 1.51 17.78 -0.18
CA TYR A 29 0.45 17.97 -1.17
C TYR A 29 -0.75 17.10 -0.80
N ASP A 30 -1.90 17.42 -1.37
CA ASP A 30 -3.11 16.61 -1.25
C ASP A 30 -3.06 15.39 -2.19
N ILE A 31 -3.74 14.32 -1.80
CA ILE A 31 -3.88 13.10 -2.59
C ILE A 31 -5.31 13.01 -3.11
N LEU A 32 -5.47 13.03 -4.42
CA LEU A 32 -6.75 12.90 -5.10
C LEU A 32 -6.94 11.54 -5.77
N LYS A 33 -5.84 10.85 -6.06
CA LYS A 33 -5.85 9.52 -6.68
C LYS A 33 -4.63 8.71 -6.23
N VAL A 34 -4.73 7.39 -6.34
CA VAL A 34 -3.68 6.46 -5.86
C VAL A 34 -2.33 6.66 -6.55
N ASP A 35 -2.33 7.07 -7.82
CA ASP A 35 -1.11 7.30 -8.61
C ASP A 35 -0.25 8.47 -8.10
N GLU A 36 -0.82 9.33 -7.27
CA GLU A 36 -0.09 10.45 -6.63
C GLU A 36 0.62 10.03 -5.34
N ILE A 37 0.34 8.83 -4.85
CA ILE A 37 0.99 8.28 -3.66
C ILE A 37 2.35 7.70 -4.07
N PRO A 38 3.47 8.17 -3.48
CA PRO A 38 4.78 7.69 -3.88
C PRO A 38 4.98 6.19 -3.60
N ILE A 39 5.63 5.50 -4.52
CA ILE A 39 6.20 4.17 -4.27
C ILE A 39 7.23 4.30 -3.15
N TRP A 40 7.30 3.30 -2.28
CA TRP A 40 8.26 3.27 -1.19
C TRP A 40 8.90 1.88 -1.07
N ASN A 41 9.65 1.64 -0.01
CA ASN A 41 10.37 0.40 0.22
C ASN A 41 10.48 0.06 1.70
N CYS A 42 10.85 -1.18 1.97
CA CYS A 42 11.24 -1.64 3.30
C CYS A 42 12.34 -2.71 3.19
N ASP A 43 12.97 -3.04 4.32
CA ASP A 43 13.89 -4.16 4.41
C ASP A 43 13.11 -5.47 4.60
N GLY A 44 13.14 -6.33 3.58
CA GLY A 44 12.44 -7.60 3.56
C GLY A 44 13.05 -8.67 4.45
N SER A 45 14.31 -8.53 4.89
CA SER A 45 14.96 -9.50 5.78
C SER A 45 14.29 -9.55 7.15
N SER A 46 13.82 -8.40 7.64
CA SER A 46 13.10 -8.29 8.93
C SER A 46 11.63 -8.69 8.86
N THR A 47 11.09 -8.86 7.66
CA THR A 47 9.66 -9.15 7.41
C THR A 47 9.42 -10.52 6.79
N GLY A 48 10.46 -11.37 6.68
CA GLY A 48 10.36 -12.68 6.04
C GLY A 48 10.06 -12.65 4.55
N GLN A 49 10.42 -11.55 3.87
CA GLN A 49 10.12 -11.31 2.45
C GLN A 49 11.37 -11.32 1.57
N ALA A 50 12.55 -11.39 2.15
CA ALA A 50 13.81 -11.54 1.44
C ALA A 50 14.84 -12.31 2.31
N ASP A 51 15.77 -12.99 1.65
CA ASP A 51 16.89 -13.61 2.32
C ASP A 51 17.86 -12.55 2.84
N SER A 52 18.62 -12.87 3.91
CA SER A 52 19.61 -11.96 4.49
C SER A 52 20.82 -11.71 3.57
N ASP A 53 20.98 -12.55 2.56
CA ASP A 53 22.10 -12.48 1.60
C ASP A 53 21.65 -11.80 0.31
N GLY A 54 22.37 -10.76 -0.11
CA GLY A 54 22.09 -10.02 -1.33
C GLY A 54 21.14 -8.83 -1.12
N ASN A 55 20.26 -8.58 -2.09
CA ASN A 55 19.33 -7.45 -2.02
C ASN A 55 18.09 -7.81 -1.23
N THR A 56 17.91 -7.14 -0.09
CA THR A 56 16.79 -7.36 0.83
C THR A 56 15.66 -6.34 0.64
N GLU A 57 15.80 -5.44 -0.32
CA GLU A 57 14.82 -4.38 -0.56
C GLU A 57 13.50 -4.93 -1.09
N VAL A 58 12.40 -4.56 -0.43
CA VAL A 58 11.03 -4.82 -0.87
C VAL A 58 10.43 -3.50 -1.33
N ILE A 59 9.87 -3.49 -2.53
CA ILE A 59 9.20 -2.32 -3.10
C ILE A 59 7.73 -2.35 -2.68
N LEU A 60 7.25 -1.26 -2.11
CA LEU A 60 5.87 -1.06 -1.68
C LEU A 60 5.14 -0.21 -2.73
N VAL A 61 4.20 -0.81 -3.45
CA VAL A 61 3.42 -0.15 -4.49
C VAL A 61 2.01 0.12 -3.98
N PRO A 62 1.60 1.40 -3.85
CA PRO A 62 0.23 1.75 -3.46
C PRO A 62 -0.82 1.15 -4.41
N SER A 63 -1.85 0.51 -3.86
CA SER A 63 -2.94 -0.08 -4.63
C SER A 63 -4.31 0.52 -4.32
N LYS A 64 -4.56 0.85 -3.07
CA LYS A 64 -5.77 1.53 -2.58
C LYS A 64 -5.42 2.42 -1.40
N TYR A 65 -6.23 3.43 -1.14
CA TYR A 65 -6.09 4.26 0.04
C TYR A 65 -7.45 4.61 0.63
N PHE A 66 -7.47 4.85 1.94
CA PHE A 66 -8.66 5.14 2.72
C PHE A 66 -8.33 6.20 3.77
N PHE A 67 -9.30 7.01 4.17
CA PHE A 67 -9.12 7.87 5.34
C PHE A 67 -8.72 7.04 6.56
N ASN A 68 -7.72 7.52 7.29
CA ASN A 68 -7.28 6.86 8.51
C ASN A 68 -8.28 7.19 9.66
N PRO A 69 -9.05 6.21 10.14
CA PRO A 69 -10.06 6.47 11.19
C PRO A 69 -9.45 6.73 12.56
N LEU A 70 -8.17 6.43 12.75
CA LEU A 70 -7.46 6.59 14.03
C LEU A 70 -6.87 7.99 14.20
N ILE A 71 -6.83 8.78 13.13
CA ILE A 71 -6.30 10.16 13.15
C ILE A 71 -7.42 11.11 12.80
N ASN A 72 -7.57 12.16 13.63
CA ASN A 72 -8.55 13.19 13.39
C ASN A 72 -8.14 14.08 12.21
N ASN A 73 -8.89 13.98 11.10
CA ASN A 73 -8.64 14.74 9.88
C ASN A 73 -9.36 16.12 9.85
N ASN A 74 -9.70 16.67 11.03
CA ASN A 74 -10.41 17.96 11.11
C ASN A 74 -9.49 19.18 10.99
N ALA A 75 -8.18 18.97 10.86
CA ALA A 75 -7.25 20.08 10.66
C ALA A 75 -7.35 20.60 9.22
N VAL A 76 -7.38 21.92 9.07
CA VAL A 76 -7.41 22.57 7.76
C VAL A 76 -6.15 22.21 6.96
N ASN A 77 -6.35 21.75 5.72
CA ASN A 77 -5.26 21.33 4.81
C ASN A 77 -4.37 20.18 5.36
N CYS A 78 -4.95 19.31 6.18
CA CYS A 78 -4.28 18.11 6.67
C CYS A 78 -5.18 16.89 6.50
N ASN A 79 -4.70 15.87 5.78
CA ASN A 79 -5.36 14.59 5.65
C ASN A 79 -4.45 13.46 6.15
N SER A 80 -5.06 12.36 6.56
CA SER A 80 -4.34 11.13 6.89
C SER A 80 -5.01 9.94 6.21
N PHE A 81 -4.20 9.12 5.55
CA PHE A 81 -4.67 7.94 4.83
C PHE A 81 -3.93 6.67 5.26
N ILE A 82 -4.65 5.56 5.28
CA ILE A 82 -4.07 4.22 5.23
C ILE A 82 -3.94 3.84 3.77
N VAL A 83 -2.74 3.42 3.35
CA VAL A 83 -2.41 3.06 1.98
C VAL A 83 -2.11 1.57 1.91
N LEU A 84 -2.99 0.80 1.29
CA LEU A 84 -2.75 -0.61 1.05
C LEU A 84 -1.75 -0.78 -0.07
N CYS A 85 -0.69 -1.56 0.18
CA CYS A 85 0.41 -1.76 -0.74
C CYS A 85 0.53 -3.21 -1.18
N GLU A 86 0.90 -3.39 -2.43
CA GLU A 86 1.45 -4.61 -2.97
C GLU A 86 2.98 -4.64 -2.78
N THR A 87 3.55 -5.83 -2.74
CA THR A 87 4.98 -6.03 -2.49
C THR A 87 5.67 -6.69 -3.68
N PHE A 88 6.80 -6.10 -4.10
CA PHE A 88 7.60 -6.54 -5.23
C PHE A 88 9.09 -6.58 -4.84
N ASP A 89 9.87 -7.32 -5.60
CA ASP A 89 11.32 -7.22 -5.53
C ASP A 89 11.83 -5.99 -6.31
N ILE A 90 13.15 -5.77 -6.31
CA ILE A 90 13.77 -4.63 -7.02
C ILE A 90 13.61 -4.67 -8.54
N ASN A 91 13.31 -5.84 -9.11
CA ASN A 91 13.03 -6.02 -10.54
C ASN A 91 11.53 -5.90 -10.85
N MET A 92 10.73 -5.47 -9.87
CA MET A 92 9.26 -5.38 -9.97
C MET A 92 8.59 -6.73 -10.25
N VAL A 93 9.19 -7.82 -9.76
CA VAL A 93 8.56 -9.13 -9.73
C VAL A 93 7.76 -9.28 -8.43
N PRO A 94 6.48 -9.67 -8.50
CA PRO A 94 5.66 -9.85 -7.30
C PRO A 94 6.29 -10.85 -6.34
N LEU A 95 6.39 -10.50 -5.06
CA LEU A 95 6.86 -11.44 -4.04
C LEU A 95 5.87 -12.59 -3.83
N PRO A 96 6.31 -13.76 -3.35
CA PRO A 96 5.41 -14.89 -3.07
C PRO A 96 4.25 -14.54 -2.13
N SER A 97 4.45 -13.59 -1.21
CA SER A 97 3.43 -13.08 -0.29
C SER A 97 2.44 -12.07 -0.94
N ASN A 98 2.70 -11.63 -2.16
CA ASN A 98 1.82 -10.73 -2.90
C ASN A 98 0.71 -11.50 -3.63
N HIS A 99 -0.34 -11.86 -2.91
CA HIS A 99 -1.48 -12.57 -3.49
C HIS A 99 -2.40 -11.67 -4.31
N ARG A 100 -2.38 -10.35 -4.04
CA ARG A 100 -3.24 -9.38 -4.71
C ARG A 100 -2.94 -9.27 -6.20
N GLU A 101 -1.70 -9.32 -6.60
CA GLU A 101 -1.29 -9.19 -8.01
C GLU A 101 -1.97 -10.25 -8.89
N LYS A 102 -1.96 -11.51 -8.49
CA LYS A 102 -2.66 -12.60 -9.19
C LYS A 102 -4.18 -12.42 -9.15
N ALA A 103 -4.71 -12.04 -8.00
CA ALA A 103 -6.15 -11.82 -7.81
C ALA A 103 -6.65 -10.72 -8.75
N VAL A 104 -5.96 -9.59 -8.83
CA VAL A 104 -6.32 -8.47 -9.71
C VAL A 104 -6.33 -8.90 -11.18
N LYS A 105 -5.32 -9.65 -11.63
CA LYS A 105 -5.28 -10.18 -13.00
C LYS A 105 -6.48 -11.09 -13.34
N ILE A 106 -6.90 -11.91 -12.37
CA ILE A 106 -8.05 -12.80 -12.55
C ILE A 106 -9.35 -11.99 -12.56
N PHE A 107 -9.53 -11.11 -11.59
CA PHE A 107 -10.74 -10.31 -11.48
C PHE A 107 -10.94 -9.36 -12.65
N ASN A 108 -9.88 -8.78 -13.19
CA ASN A 108 -9.98 -7.90 -14.36
C ASN A 108 -10.53 -8.60 -15.61
N LYS A 109 -10.43 -9.93 -15.70
CA LYS A 109 -11.03 -10.70 -16.79
C LYS A 109 -12.55 -10.78 -16.71
N GLY A 110 -13.11 -10.68 -15.52
CA GLY A 110 -14.53 -10.84 -15.24
C GLY A 110 -15.23 -9.61 -14.67
N LEU A 111 -14.62 -8.42 -14.71
CA LEU A 111 -15.23 -7.19 -14.17
C LEU A 111 -16.57 -6.84 -14.81
N HIS A 112 -16.75 -7.18 -16.10
CA HIS A 112 -18.00 -6.95 -16.84
C HIS A 112 -19.16 -7.81 -16.33
N GLU A 113 -18.89 -8.86 -15.58
CA GLU A 113 -19.90 -9.72 -14.94
C GLU A 113 -20.40 -9.16 -13.61
N GLU A 114 -19.78 -8.08 -13.10
CA GLU A 114 -20.12 -7.41 -11.84
C GLU A 114 -20.27 -8.39 -10.65
N PRO A 115 -19.26 -9.25 -10.39
CA PRO A 115 -19.37 -10.26 -9.35
C PRO A 115 -19.47 -9.64 -7.96
N TRP A 116 -20.28 -10.25 -7.10
CA TRP A 116 -20.44 -9.87 -5.71
C TRP A 116 -19.74 -10.86 -4.82
N PHE A 117 -19.02 -10.35 -3.83
CA PHE A 117 -18.33 -11.16 -2.83
C PHE A 117 -18.88 -10.87 -1.44
N GLY A 118 -19.10 -11.92 -0.66
CA GLY A 118 -19.46 -11.82 0.75
C GLY A 118 -18.28 -12.25 1.64
N ILE A 119 -18.15 -11.61 2.80
CA ILE A 119 -17.21 -12.02 3.85
C ILE A 119 -18.06 -12.36 5.08
N GLU A 120 -17.86 -13.56 5.60
CA GLU A 120 -18.53 -14.03 6.82
C GLU A 120 -17.49 -14.18 7.94
N GLN A 121 -17.80 -13.68 9.14
CA GLN A 121 -16.96 -13.76 10.33
C GLN A 121 -17.57 -14.67 11.40
#